data_9acedfcbce93499bf320638286389be5
#
_entry.id   9acedfcbce93499bf320638286389be5
#
_cell.length_a   1.000
_cell.length_b   1.000
_cell.length_c   1.000
_cell.angle_alpha   90.00
_cell.angle_beta   90.00
_cell.angle_gamma   90.00
#
_symmetry.space_group_name_H-M   'P 1'
#
loop_
_entity.id
_entity.type
_entity.pdbx_description
1 polymer ?
#
loop_
_entity_poly.entity_id
_entity_poly.type
_entity_poly.pdbx_seq_one_letter_code
_entity_poly.pdbx_strand_id
1 'polypeptide(L)'
;MKGIVFILLSMLHIGALWAQTDTIRVLAIGNSFSQDAVEQYLYELGREVGVELIIGNGYRAGQGFASHWRDVTEENNTFEYRKVVRGVRTNKPHSALRTLVEDEPWDYITVQQASPESGLYGTFEPCISELLSYASALCPNPDVQMGYHMTWSYAMDSTHGGYANYGSNQQTMYDSICQSVQQALAVHPEMVLMVPSGTAIQNARQSWLGDNLNRDGYHLDLLFGRYTAACTWLERLTGVSSVGLSYRPEGIDSLTALTCQMAAHRACATPFHVADMSDVGFPPVNVIEPGLIKFNFGNEPCGMDDWNDIATHRRTYTWITDEHQHPTGITLTATHPMSGANQLGATYTLTRMLMPACVSMSALWGYSQGKFGASQARPMAEFVLGHLNPRLKYDFTIYASRGGGAYSRQTTFVVQGEESEAESLQATDNDHDVVRFRDVCPTADGRILLQVMPGPHNNSHHHFYYLNAMVIRAH
;
A
#
# COMPACT_ATOMS: atom_id res chain seq x y z
N MET A 1 52.68 -55.53 46.51
CA MET A 1 52.67 -54.96 45.16
C MET A 1 51.42 -54.14 45.01
N LYS A 2 51.57 -52.83 45.05
CA LYS A 2 50.43 -51.84 44.91
C LYS A 2 50.45 -51.33 43.48
N GLY A 3 49.42 -51.65 42.70
CA GLY A 3 49.22 -51.11 41.34
C GLY A 3 48.57 -49.73 41.41
N ILE A 4 49.22 -48.74 40.80
CA ILE A 4 48.71 -47.38 40.64
C ILE A 4 47.98 -47.34 39.29
N VAL A 5 46.67 -47.06 39.32
CA VAL A 5 45.87 -46.85 38.14
C VAL A 5 45.94 -45.34 37.82
N PHE A 6 46.52 -44.96 36.66
CA PHE A 6 46.48 -43.60 36.13
C PHE A 6 45.16 -43.42 35.31
N ILE A 7 44.29 -42.54 35.80
CA ILE A 7 43.12 -42.09 35.06
C ILE A 7 43.55 -40.86 34.25
N LEU A 8 43.62 -40.98 32.88
CA LEU A 8 43.78 -39.85 31.97
C LEU A 8 42.43 -39.18 31.83
N LEU A 9 42.28 -37.97 32.39
CA LEU A 9 41.16 -37.07 32.08
C LEU A 9 41.47 -36.37 30.74
N SER A 10 40.80 -36.75 29.66
CA SER A 10 40.80 -36.02 28.41
C SER A 10 39.82 -34.84 28.54
N MET A 11 40.34 -33.61 28.67
CA MET A 11 39.52 -32.41 28.55
C MET A 11 39.11 -32.23 27.09
N LEU A 12 37.86 -32.51 26.78
CA LEU A 12 37.24 -32.06 25.53
C LEU A 12 37.09 -30.53 25.62
N HIS A 13 37.91 -29.82 24.87
CA HIS A 13 37.68 -28.41 24.56
C HIS A 13 36.56 -28.34 23.54
N ILE A 14 35.34 -28.10 23.99
CA ILE A 14 34.25 -27.67 23.11
C ILE A 14 34.55 -26.20 22.79
N GLY A 15 35.31 -26.00 21.71
CA GLY A 15 35.42 -24.68 21.10
C GLY A 15 34.04 -24.30 20.58
N ALA A 16 33.41 -23.30 21.20
CA ALA A 16 32.25 -22.65 20.58
C ALA A 16 32.73 -22.06 19.26
N LEU A 17 32.42 -22.74 18.17
CA LEU A 17 32.48 -22.14 16.85
C LEU A 17 31.48 -20.98 16.86
N TRP A 18 31.95 -19.77 17.08
CA TRP A 18 31.23 -18.58 16.76
C TRP A 18 31.09 -18.60 15.24
N ALA A 19 29.89 -18.93 14.74
CA ALA A 19 29.60 -18.77 13.33
C ALA A 19 29.89 -17.30 13.01
N GLN A 20 30.84 -17.06 12.11
CA GLN A 20 31.11 -15.72 11.61
C GLN A 20 29.84 -15.30 10.88
N THR A 21 29.14 -14.32 11.44
CA THR A 21 27.93 -13.78 10.82
C THR A 21 28.39 -13.03 9.56
N ASP A 22 27.94 -13.46 8.41
CA ASP A 22 28.25 -12.73 7.17
C ASP A 22 27.68 -11.32 7.29
N THR A 23 28.52 -10.32 7.05
CA THR A 23 28.13 -8.92 7.11
C THR A 23 27.95 -8.42 5.67
N ILE A 24 26.77 -7.86 5.38
CA ILE A 24 26.48 -7.19 4.12
C ILE A 24 26.32 -5.69 4.40
N ARG A 25 27.07 -4.88 3.63
CA ARG A 25 27.03 -3.41 3.71
C ARG A 25 26.35 -2.86 2.47
N VAL A 26 25.25 -2.15 2.65
CA VAL A 26 24.50 -1.56 1.54
C VAL A 26 24.27 -0.06 1.75
N LEU A 27 24.56 0.72 0.71
CA LEU A 27 24.25 2.15 0.64
C LEU A 27 23.13 2.39 -0.37
N ALA A 28 22.01 2.91 0.06
CA ALA A 28 20.94 3.39 -0.80
C ALA A 28 21.09 4.91 -1.02
N ILE A 29 21.26 5.36 -2.26
CA ILE A 29 21.26 6.79 -2.64
C ILE A 29 19.87 7.10 -3.17
N GLY A 30 19.08 7.89 -2.38
CA GLY A 30 17.67 8.09 -2.73
C GLY A 30 16.98 9.22 -1.97
N ASN A 31 15.74 8.98 -1.64
CA ASN A 31 14.82 9.96 -1.05
C ASN A 31 13.88 9.28 -0.04
N SER A 32 12.65 9.79 0.13
CA SER A 32 11.65 9.17 1.03
C SER A 32 11.28 7.74 0.65
N PHE A 33 11.45 7.34 -0.60
CA PHE A 33 11.18 5.97 -1.05
C PHE A 33 12.28 5.00 -0.58
N SER A 34 13.56 5.37 -0.62
CA SER A 34 14.60 4.56 0.03
C SER A 34 14.41 4.51 1.55
N GLN A 35 14.01 5.62 2.18
CA GLN A 35 13.67 5.63 3.60
C GLN A 35 12.61 4.58 3.94
N ASP A 36 11.51 4.55 3.20
CA ASP A 36 10.42 3.61 3.43
C ASP A 36 10.85 2.15 3.20
N ALA A 37 11.85 1.92 2.33
CA ALA A 37 12.27 0.58 1.95
C ALA A 37 13.34 -0.04 2.83
N VAL A 38 14.32 0.76 3.34
CA VAL A 38 15.52 0.19 3.97
C VAL A 38 15.73 0.55 5.44
N GLU A 39 15.09 1.62 5.95
CA GLU A 39 15.40 2.11 7.31
C GLU A 39 14.66 1.38 8.43
N GLN A 40 13.67 0.54 8.10
CA GLN A 40 12.87 -0.22 9.07
C GLN A 40 12.71 -1.66 8.58
N TYR A 41 12.66 -2.59 9.53
CA TYR A 41 12.41 -4.04 9.35
C TYR A 41 13.50 -4.81 8.60
N LEU A 42 14.27 -4.18 7.70
CA LEU A 42 15.31 -4.84 6.91
C LEU A 42 16.44 -5.40 7.80
N TYR A 43 16.84 -4.64 8.84
CA TYR A 43 17.86 -5.08 9.77
C TYR A 43 17.40 -6.32 10.56
N GLU A 44 16.21 -6.29 11.10
CA GLU A 44 15.62 -7.37 11.88
C GLU A 44 15.43 -8.65 11.04
N LEU A 45 15.00 -8.50 9.80
CA LEU A 45 14.90 -9.60 8.83
C LEU A 45 16.29 -10.20 8.52
N GLY A 46 17.31 -9.35 8.32
CA GLY A 46 18.69 -9.81 8.13
C GLY A 46 19.18 -10.64 9.32
N ARG A 47 18.92 -10.16 10.54
CA ARG A 47 19.25 -10.89 11.78
C ARG A 47 18.58 -12.25 11.86
N GLU A 48 17.33 -12.37 11.46
CA GLU A 48 16.59 -13.64 11.47
C GLU A 48 17.23 -14.69 10.55
N VAL A 49 17.75 -14.27 9.41
CA VAL A 49 18.43 -15.16 8.45
C VAL A 49 19.93 -15.32 8.72
N GLY A 50 20.43 -14.79 9.85
CA GLY A 50 21.82 -14.93 10.28
C GLY A 50 22.80 -13.99 9.56
N VAL A 51 22.33 -12.92 8.96
CA VAL A 51 23.13 -11.90 8.27
C VAL A 51 23.15 -10.60 9.08
N GLU A 52 24.33 -10.06 9.34
CA GLU A 52 24.49 -8.72 9.91
C GLU A 52 24.44 -7.68 8.78
N LEU A 53 23.49 -6.75 8.86
CA LEU A 53 23.34 -5.70 7.86
C LEU A 53 23.88 -4.37 8.40
N ILE A 54 24.75 -3.69 7.62
CA ILE A 54 25.07 -2.29 7.78
C ILE A 54 24.37 -1.55 6.64
N ILE A 55 23.40 -0.70 6.98
CA ILE A 55 22.53 -0.05 6.03
C ILE A 55 22.79 1.45 6.05
N GLY A 56 23.30 2.01 4.96
CA GLY A 56 23.39 3.44 4.72
C GLY A 56 22.22 3.91 3.86
N ASN A 57 21.66 5.07 4.19
CA ASN A 57 20.69 5.76 3.33
C ASN A 57 21.13 7.21 3.13
N GLY A 58 21.53 7.53 1.92
CA GLY A 58 21.76 8.89 1.45
C GLY A 58 20.43 9.54 1.11
N TYR A 59 19.75 10.02 2.15
CA TYR A 59 18.42 10.58 2.04
C TYR A 59 18.45 12.03 1.55
N ARG A 60 17.69 12.34 0.52
CA ARG A 60 17.39 13.69 0.08
C ARG A 60 15.95 13.80 -0.38
N ALA A 61 15.12 14.46 0.41
CA ALA A 61 13.67 14.51 0.22
C ALA A 61 13.26 14.90 -1.21
N GLY A 62 12.48 14.06 -1.89
CA GLY A 62 11.88 14.33 -3.19
C GLY A 62 12.86 14.47 -4.37
N GLN A 63 14.15 14.19 -4.17
CA GLN A 63 15.16 14.40 -5.20
C GLN A 63 15.52 13.10 -5.95
N GLY A 64 15.96 13.24 -7.19
CA GLY A 64 16.38 12.17 -8.08
C GLY A 64 17.74 12.45 -8.73
N PHE A 65 18.07 11.73 -9.80
CA PHE A 65 19.39 11.71 -10.41
C PHE A 65 19.96 13.08 -10.73
N ALA A 66 19.21 13.94 -11.40
CA ALA A 66 19.69 15.27 -11.80
C ALA A 66 20.06 16.14 -10.60
N SER A 67 19.31 16.03 -9.49
CA SER A 67 19.59 16.77 -8.28
C SER A 67 20.77 16.20 -7.50
N HIS A 68 20.88 14.87 -7.43
CA HIS A 68 22.00 14.20 -6.79
C HIS A 68 23.32 14.51 -7.54
N TRP A 69 23.29 14.46 -8.87
CA TRP A 69 24.48 14.79 -9.67
C TRP A 69 24.88 16.28 -9.56
N ARG A 70 23.89 17.17 -9.58
CA ARG A 70 24.15 18.59 -9.33
C ARG A 70 24.82 18.84 -7.97
N ASP A 71 24.38 18.14 -6.91
CA ASP A 71 24.99 18.28 -5.59
C ASP A 71 26.44 17.78 -5.56
N VAL A 72 26.78 16.77 -6.35
CA VAL A 72 28.16 16.32 -6.52
C VAL A 72 28.99 17.39 -7.22
N THR A 73 28.51 17.94 -8.34
CA THR A 73 29.27 18.89 -9.17
C THR A 73 29.41 20.26 -8.50
N GLU A 74 28.46 20.66 -7.67
CA GLU A 74 28.48 21.92 -6.90
C GLU A 74 29.06 21.75 -5.49
N GLU A 75 29.54 20.55 -5.12
CA GLU A 75 30.08 20.19 -3.80
C GLU A 75 29.10 20.49 -2.65
N ASN A 76 27.79 20.30 -2.89
CA ASN A 76 26.74 20.60 -1.92
C ASN A 76 26.66 19.53 -0.82
N ASN A 77 26.46 19.95 0.43
CA ASN A 77 26.25 19.10 1.60
C ASN A 77 24.76 18.99 1.91
N THR A 78 23.96 18.40 1.03
CA THR A 78 22.50 18.42 1.08
C THR A 78 21.87 17.11 1.55
N PHE A 79 22.66 16.05 1.64
CA PHE A 79 22.16 14.76 2.09
C PHE A 79 22.01 14.72 3.62
N GLU A 80 20.98 14.04 4.06
CA GLU A 80 20.89 13.53 5.41
C GLU A 80 21.36 12.08 5.37
N TYR A 81 22.56 11.83 5.93
CA TYR A 81 23.13 10.49 5.98
C TYR A 81 22.56 9.73 7.17
N ARG A 82 21.73 8.76 6.90
CA ARG A 82 21.10 7.88 7.88
C ARG A 82 21.73 6.51 7.82
N LYS A 83 22.24 6.02 8.94
CA LYS A 83 22.96 4.74 8.98
C LYS A 83 22.42 3.86 10.10
N VAL A 84 22.13 2.60 9.77
CA VAL A 84 21.72 1.57 10.72
C VAL A 84 22.88 0.61 10.93
N VAL A 85 23.36 0.51 12.16
CA VAL A 85 24.40 -0.44 12.59
C VAL A 85 23.91 -1.14 13.84
N ARG A 86 23.88 -2.45 13.86
CA ARG A 86 23.38 -3.25 14.99
C ARG A 86 21.97 -2.84 15.43
N GLY A 87 21.12 -2.53 14.47
CA GLY A 87 19.75 -2.07 14.70
C GLY A 87 19.61 -0.64 15.23
N VAL A 88 20.70 0.07 15.44
CA VAL A 88 20.67 1.46 15.90
C VAL A 88 20.83 2.41 14.73
N ARG A 89 19.82 3.25 14.51
CA ARG A 89 19.86 4.29 13.48
C ARG A 89 20.54 5.56 14.01
N THR A 90 21.51 6.04 13.27
CA THR A 90 22.12 7.37 13.45
C THR A 90 21.75 8.26 12.28
N ASN A 91 21.84 9.57 12.47
CA ASN A 91 21.52 10.57 11.47
C ASN A 91 22.55 11.70 11.48
N LYS A 92 23.15 11.97 10.32
CA LYS A 92 24.11 13.07 10.12
C LYS A 92 23.57 13.97 8.99
N PRO A 93 22.97 15.10 9.34
CA PRO A 93 22.51 16.07 8.36
C PRO A 93 23.68 16.77 7.67
N HIS A 94 23.40 17.47 6.58
CA HIS A 94 24.37 18.27 5.83
C HIS A 94 25.63 17.49 5.42
N SER A 95 25.44 16.32 4.81
CA SER A 95 26.52 15.46 4.32
C SER A 95 26.65 15.57 2.80
N ALA A 96 27.91 15.54 2.32
CA ALA A 96 28.20 15.37 0.88
C ALA A 96 28.05 13.91 0.48
N LEU A 97 27.66 13.62 -0.77
CA LEU A 97 27.59 12.23 -1.27
C LEU A 97 28.93 11.49 -1.13
N ARG A 98 30.06 12.17 -1.34
CA ARG A 98 31.41 11.62 -1.11
C ARG A 98 31.54 11.01 0.30
N THR A 99 31.08 11.73 1.33
CA THR A 99 31.18 11.28 2.72
C THR A 99 30.43 9.96 2.96
N LEU A 100 29.29 9.76 2.30
CA LEU A 100 28.48 8.55 2.42
C LEU A 100 29.15 7.38 1.74
N VAL A 101 29.68 7.61 0.53
CA VAL A 101 30.31 6.57 -0.28
C VAL A 101 31.63 6.11 0.35
N GLU A 102 32.42 7.02 0.91
CA GLU A 102 33.73 6.73 1.53
C GLU A 102 33.62 6.15 2.97
N ASP A 103 32.41 6.15 3.60
CA ASP A 103 32.26 5.80 5.02
C ASP A 103 32.44 4.31 5.34
N GLU A 104 32.04 3.43 4.44
CA GLU A 104 32.16 1.96 4.58
C GLU A 104 32.69 1.33 3.29
N PRO A 105 33.34 0.17 3.38
CA PRO A 105 33.60 -0.66 2.19
C PRO A 105 32.29 -1.34 1.76
N TRP A 106 31.40 -0.57 1.13
CA TRP A 106 30.08 -1.04 0.72
C TRP A 106 30.17 -2.26 -0.21
N ASP A 107 29.38 -3.30 0.06
CA ASP A 107 29.23 -4.44 -0.83
C ASP A 107 28.30 -4.07 -2.00
N TYR A 108 27.27 -3.25 -1.68
CA TYR A 108 26.30 -2.75 -2.67
C TYR A 108 26.07 -1.25 -2.50
N ILE A 109 26.01 -0.55 -3.64
CA ILE A 109 25.51 0.83 -3.71
C ILE A 109 24.35 0.87 -4.70
N THR A 110 23.19 1.29 -4.26
CA THR A 110 22.00 1.39 -5.11
C THR A 110 21.60 2.83 -5.35
N VAL A 111 21.05 3.07 -6.54
CA VAL A 111 20.45 4.34 -6.93
C VAL A 111 18.98 4.16 -7.26
N GLN A 112 18.20 5.23 -7.20
CA GLN A 112 16.80 5.28 -7.60
C GLN A 112 16.43 6.65 -8.13
N GLN A 113 15.44 6.72 -9.03
CA GLN A 113 14.91 7.99 -9.51
C GLN A 113 13.87 8.57 -8.51
N ALA A 114 13.63 9.88 -8.57
CA ALA A 114 12.50 10.50 -7.88
C ALA A 114 11.18 9.92 -8.39
N SER A 115 10.21 9.68 -7.49
CA SER A 115 8.97 8.98 -7.82
C SER A 115 8.16 9.59 -8.97
N PRO A 116 8.04 10.95 -9.13
CA PRO A 116 7.33 11.51 -10.28
C PRO A 116 8.01 11.29 -11.62
N GLU A 117 9.29 10.93 -11.62
CA GLU A 117 10.13 10.73 -12.81
C GLU A 117 10.54 9.26 -12.99
N SER A 118 10.16 8.37 -12.08
CA SER A 118 10.65 6.98 -12.05
C SER A 118 10.27 6.14 -13.28
N GLY A 119 9.21 6.52 -13.99
CA GLY A 119 8.80 5.93 -15.27
C GLY A 119 9.13 6.80 -16.48
N LEU A 120 9.97 7.83 -16.36
CA LEU A 120 10.34 8.75 -17.42
C LEU A 120 11.84 8.59 -17.75
N TYR A 121 12.20 7.55 -18.49
CA TYR A 121 13.60 7.22 -18.78
C TYR A 121 14.42 8.41 -19.32
N GLY A 122 13.81 9.31 -20.09
CA GLY A 122 14.47 10.52 -20.59
C GLY A 122 15.04 11.46 -19.52
N THR A 123 14.70 11.23 -18.23
CA THR A 123 15.23 11.99 -17.09
C THR A 123 16.41 11.30 -16.39
N PHE A 124 16.83 10.12 -16.85
CA PHE A 124 17.86 9.33 -16.19
C PHE A 124 19.24 9.76 -16.62
N GLU A 125 19.47 9.84 -17.95
CA GLU A 125 20.77 10.18 -18.51
C GLU A 125 20.98 11.70 -18.66
N PRO A 126 22.23 12.17 -18.54
CA PRO A 126 23.46 11.42 -18.25
C PRO A 126 23.69 11.18 -16.75
N CYS A 127 22.80 11.66 -15.89
CA CYS A 127 23.04 11.76 -14.45
C CYS A 127 23.20 10.40 -13.75
N ILE A 128 22.49 9.36 -14.20
CA ILE A 128 22.66 8.02 -13.64
C ILE A 128 24.04 7.46 -13.95
N SER A 129 24.52 7.60 -15.19
CA SER A 129 25.88 7.18 -15.61
C SER A 129 26.97 7.82 -14.76
N GLU A 130 26.84 9.12 -14.55
CA GLU A 130 27.80 9.91 -13.76
C GLU A 130 27.78 9.53 -12.28
N LEU A 131 26.59 9.31 -11.70
CA LEU A 131 26.45 8.90 -10.30
C LEU A 131 27.01 7.50 -10.03
N LEU A 132 26.75 6.54 -10.94
CA LEU A 132 27.30 5.18 -10.84
C LEU A 132 28.83 5.21 -10.91
N SER A 133 29.40 5.92 -11.88
CA SER A 133 30.85 6.07 -12.04
C SER A 133 31.48 6.75 -10.83
N TYR A 134 30.88 7.83 -10.34
CA TYR A 134 31.34 8.56 -9.17
C TYR A 134 31.35 7.69 -7.90
N ALA A 135 30.24 6.99 -7.63
CA ALA A 135 30.12 6.15 -6.45
C ALA A 135 31.07 4.95 -6.49
N SER A 136 31.17 4.28 -7.63
CA SER A 136 32.10 3.17 -7.81
C SER A 136 33.57 3.59 -7.64
N ALA A 137 33.95 4.74 -8.18
CA ALA A 137 35.33 5.24 -8.09
C ALA A 137 35.76 5.66 -6.67
N LEU A 138 34.82 6.05 -5.82
CA LEU A 138 35.10 6.55 -4.47
C LEU A 138 34.91 5.49 -3.38
N CYS A 139 34.19 4.40 -3.66
CA CYS A 139 33.94 3.36 -2.67
C CYS A 139 35.28 2.70 -2.24
N PRO A 140 35.53 2.56 -0.91
CA PRO A 140 36.73 1.87 -0.43
C PRO A 140 36.81 0.39 -0.82
N ASN A 141 35.67 -0.24 -1.14
CA ASN A 141 35.63 -1.59 -1.67
C ASN A 141 35.78 -1.57 -3.19
N PRO A 142 36.90 -2.07 -3.78
CA PRO A 142 37.08 -2.09 -5.23
C PRO A 142 36.12 -3.04 -5.96
N ASP A 143 35.51 -3.99 -5.24
CA ASP A 143 34.59 -4.99 -5.76
C ASP A 143 33.12 -4.60 -5.50
N VAL A 144 32.85 -3.32 -5.17
CA VAL A 144 31.50 -2.82 -4.92
C VAL A 144 30.58 -3.10 -6.10
N GLN A 145 29.40 -3.62 -5.82
CA GLN A 145 28.38 -3.90 -6.82
C GLN A 145 27.36 -2.75 -6.86
N MET A 146 27.14 -2.25 -8.09
CA MET A 146 26.13 -1.22 -8.30
C MET A 146 24.75 -1.85 -8.45
N GLY A 147 23.71 -1.12 -8.06
CA GLY A 147 22.35 -1.60 -8.14
C GLY A 147 21.31 -0.52 -8.36
N TYR A 148 20.10 -0.98 -8.69
CA TYR A 148 18.93 -0.13 -8.88
C TYR A 148 17.81 -0.54 -7.93
N HIS A 149 17.26 0.43 -7.19
CA HIS A 149 16.03 0.26 -6.45
C HIS A 149 14.84 0.68 -7.31
N MET A 150 14.09 -0.29 -7.81
CA MET A 150 12.85 -0.05 -8.52
C MET A 150 11.75 0.35 -7.54
N THR A 151 11.34 1.60 -7.58
CA THR A 151 10.28 2.16 -6.72
C THR A 151 8.89 1.78 -7.23
N TRP A 152 7.85 2.11 -6.49
CA TRP A 152 6.46 1.70 -6.73
C TRP A 152 5.63 2.81 -7.36
N SER A 153 4.57 2.41 -8.07
CA SER A 153 3.53 3.32 -8.54
C SER A 153 2.70 3.88 -7.38
N TYR A 154 2.10 5.03 -7.60
CA TYR A 154 1.21 5.65 -6.62
C TYR A 154 -0.09 4.85 -6.44
N ALA A 155 -0.80 5.08 -5.33
CA ALA A 155 -2.15 4.57 -5.14
C ALA A 155 -3.12 5.19 -6.17
N MET A 156 -4.22 4.50 -6.46
CA MET A 156 -5.20 4.95 -7.46
C MET A 156 -5.78 6.34 -7.19
N ASP A 157 -5.85 6.73 -5.90
CA ASP A 157 -6.38 8.02 -5.48
C ASP A 157 -5.33 9.08 -5.16
N SER A 158 -4.09 8.81 -5.49
CA SER A 158 -3.00 9.75 -5.22
C SER A 158 -3.28 11.14 -5.79
N THR A 159 -3.08 12.14 -4.94
CA THR A 159 -3.19 13.56 -5.31
C THR A 159 -1.81 14.19 -5.60
N HIS A 160 -0.76 13.38 -5.63
CA HIS A 160 0.60 13.86 -5.92
C HIS A 160 0.67 14.46 -7.34
N GLY A 161 1.21 15.68 -7.48
CA GLY A 161 1.25 16.39 -8.76
C GLY A 161 1.95 15.62 -9.89
N GLY A 162 2.98 14.84 -9.57
CA GLY A 162 3.69 14.00 -10.54
C GLY A 162 2.88 12.81 -11.07
N TYR A 163 1.74 12.50 -10.48
CA TYR A 163 0.86 11.43 -10.99
C TYR A 163 0.27 11.76 -12.37
N ALA A 164 0.12 13.06 -12.66
CA ALA A 164 -0.34 13.53 -13.98
C ALA A 164 0.59 13.11 -15.12
N ASN A 165 1.90 12.87 -14.86
CA ASN A 165 2.85 12.36 -15.85
C ASN A 165 2.43 10.99 -16.42
N TYR A 166 1.60 10.26 -15.71
CA TYR A 166 1.12 8.92 -16.05
C TYR A 166 -0.41 8.90 -16.28
N GLY A 167 -1.00 10.05 -16.61
CA GLY A 167 -2.44 10.18 -16.77
C GLY A 167 -3.25 9.90 -15.51
N SER A 168 -2.64 10.04 -14.31
CA SER A 168 -3.22 9.67 -13.02
C SER A 168 -3.74 8.22 -13.01
N ASN A 169 -2.99 7.31 -13.61
CA ASN A 169 -3.32 5.89 -13.72
C ASN A 169 -2.21 5.03 -13.11
N GLN A 170 -2.55 4.21 -12.14
CA GLN A 170 -1.62 3.37 -11.39
C GLN A 170 -0.91 2.35 -12.27
N GLN A 171 -1.65 1.66 -13.16
CA GLN A 171 -1.09 0.66 -14.05
C GLN A 171 -0.13 1.30 -15.07
N THR A 172 -0.55 2.42 -15.67
CA THR A 172 0.31 3.17 -16.60
C THR A 172 1.62 3.61 -15.92
N MET A 173 1.54 4.07 -14.66
CA MET A 173 2.75 4.43 -13.91
C MET A 173 3.65 3.22 -13.65
N TYR A 174 3.07 2.10 -13.22
CA TYR A 174 3.82 0.86 -12.98
C TYR A 174 4.51 0.36 -14.25
N ASP A 175 3.80 0.27 -15.37
CA ASP A 175 4.33 -0.18 -16.65
C ASP A 175 5.46 0.72 -17.13
N SER A 176 5.31 2.04 -16.98
CA SER A 176 6.34 3.03 -17.33
C SER A 176 7.60 2.88 -16.46
N ILE A 177 7.43 2.60 -15.16
CA ILE A 177 8.55 2.30 -14.25
C ILE A 177 9.28 1.05 -14.70
N CYS A 178 8.55 -0.04 -14.97
CA CYS A 178 9.14 -1.29 -15.46
C CYS A 178 9.97 -1.08 -16.74
N GLN A 179 9.41 -0.36 -17.72
CA GLN A 179 10.09 -0.06 -18.98
C GLN A 179 11.36 0.78 -18.76
N SER A 180 11.28 1.82 -17.93
CA SER A 180 12.42 2.70 -17.65
C SER A 180 13.55 1.96 -16.93
N VAL A 181 13.21 1.09 -15.96
CA VAL A 181 14.21 0.28 -15.24
C VAL A 181 14.84 -0.75 -16.16
N GLN A 182 14.07 -1.46 -16.99
CA GLN A 182 14.61 -2.41 -17.98
C GLN A 182 15.57 -1.72 -18.95
N GLN A 183 15.23 -0.52 -19.41
CA GLN A 183 16.09 0.26 -20.28
C GLN A 183 17.37 0.70 -19.56
N ALA A 184 17.28 1.15 -18.30
CA ALA A 184 18.43 1.51 -17.49
C ALA A 184 19.40 0.32 -17.29
N LEU A 185 18.86 -0.85 -16.95
CA LEU A 185 19.67 -2.07 -16.77
C LEU A 185 20.32 -2.55 -18.08
N ALA A 186 19.69 -2.33 -19.22
CA ALA A 186 20.26 -2.66 -20.52
C ALA A 186 21.42 -1.73 -20.90
N VAL A 187 21.38 -0.47 -20.49
CA VAL A 187 22.45 0.52 -20.71
C VAL A 187 23.57 0.39 -19.68
N HIS A 188 23.24 0.00 -18.46
CA HIS A 188 24.15 -0.12 -17.32
C HIS A 188 24.25 -1.57 -16.81
N PRO A 189 24.93 -2.47 -17.53
CA PRO A 189 25.07 -3.88 -17.12
C PRO A 189 25.88 -4.05 -15.83
N GLU A 190 26.58 -3.02 -15.37
CA GLU A 190 27.26 -2.97 -14.06
C GLU A 190 26.26 -2.93 -12.88
N MET A 191 25.01 -2.56 -13.11
CA MET A 191 23.95 -2.65 -12.10
C MET A 191 23.45 -4.09 -11.94
N VAL A 192 24.21 -4.92 -11.24
CA VAL A 192 23.92 -6.34 -11.06
C VAL A 192 22.86 -6.62 -10.01
N LEU A 193 22.66 -5.69 -9.08
CA LEU A 193 21.59 -5.77 -8.07
C LEU A 193 20.39 -4.93 -8.50
N MET A 194 19.25 -5.57 -8.75
CA MET A 194 17.99 -4.88 -8.97
C MET A 194 16.98 -5.31 -7.89
N VAL A 195 16.44 -4.34 -7.14
CA VAL A 195 15.47 -4.58 -6.07
C VAL A 195 14.07 -4.19 -6.56
N PRO A 196 13.19 -5.16 -6.84
CA PRO A 196 11.89 -4.91 -7.47
C PRO A 196 10.78 -4.54 -6.48
N SER A 197 11.03 -3.56 -5.60
CA SER A 197 10.03 -3.14 -4.61
C SER A 197 8.73 -2.69 -5.27
N GLY A 198 8.80 -2.05 -6.45
CA GLY A 198 7.62 -1.64 -7.20
C GLY A 198 6.71 -2.81 -7.59
N THR A 199 7.29 -3.92 -8.06
CA THR A 199 6.56 -5.13 -8.39
C THR A 199 6.03 -5.83 -7.12
N ALA A 200 6.79 -5.84 -6.03
CA ALA A 200 6.34 -6.41 -4.77
C ALA A 200 5.11 -5.68 -4.22
N ILE A 201 5.12 -4.36 -4.27
CA ILE A 201 3.95 -3.55 -3.90
C ILE A 201 2.78 -3.80 -4.84
N GLN A 202 3.00 -3.93 -6.14
CA GLN A 202 1.94 -4.23 -7.09
C GLN A 202 1.37 -5.64 -6.90
N ASN A 203 2.21 -6.65 -6.58
CA ASN A 203 1.76 -7.98 -6.18
C ASN A 203 0.88 -7.92 -4.91
N ALA A 204 1.34 -7.23 -3.87
CA ALA A 204 0.57 -7.08 -2.63
C ALA A 204 -0.81 -6.45 -2.87
N ARG A 205 -0.93 -5.51 -3.82
CA ARG A 205 -2.22 -4.94 -4.24
C ARG A 205 -3.16 -5.95 -4.89
N GLN A 206 -2.63 -6.99 -5.56
CA GLN A 206 -3.46 -8.05 -6.14
C GLN A 206 -3.97 -9.05 -5.10
N SER A 207 -3.49 -8.98 -3.87
CA SER A 207 -3.98 -9.78 -2.75
C SER A 207 -5.18 -9.13 -2.08
N TRP A 208 -5.69 -9.78 -1.04
CA TRP A 208 -6.72 -9.24 -0.17
C TRP A 208 -6.34 -7.92 0.55
N LEU A 209 -5.06 -7.55 0.57
CA LEU A 209 -4.62 -6.25 1.09
C LEU A 209 -5.12 -5.08 0.22
N GLY A 210 -5.36 -5.31 -1.08
CA GLY A 210 -5.83 -4.29 -1.99
C GLY A 210 -4.91 -3.07 -2.09
N ASP A 211 -5.43 -1.93 -2.53
CA ASP A 211 -4.64 -0.70 -2.71
C ASP A 211 -4.47 0.10 -1.41
N ASN A 212 -4.06 -0.60 -0.32
CA ASN A 212 -3.80 0.00 0.99
C ASN A 212 -2.31 0.11 1.33
N LEU A 213 -1.42 -0.14 0.37
CA LEU A 213 0.03 -0.17 0.59
C LEU A 213 0.67 1.22 0.79
N ASN A 214 -0.10 2.30 0.57
CA ASN A 214 0.38 3.68 0.70
C ASN A 214 -0.43 4.45 1.77
N ARG A 215 0.27 5.25 2.62
CA ARG A 215 -0.36 6.04 3.70
C ARG A 215 -0.94 7.38 3.25
N ASP A 216 -0.40 7.96 2.17
CA ASP A 216 -0.74 9.30 1.66
C ASP A 216 -0.89 9.33 0.14
N GLY A 217 -1.10 8.17 -0.46
CA GLY A 217 -1.22 7.98 -1.89
C GLY A 217 0.10 7.71 -2.63
N TYR A 218 1.28 7.87 -2.00
CA TYR A 218 2.57 7.63 -2.64
C TYR A 218 3.66 7.07 -1.71
N HIS A 219 3.76 7.49 -0.45
CA HIS A 219 4.65 6.84 0.53
C HIS A 219 4.05 5.53 1.05
N LEU A 220 4.87 4.55 1.37
CA LEU A 220 4.39 3.26 1.87
C LEU A 220 3.67 3.39 3.21
N ASP A 221 2.67 2.52 3.41
CA ASP A 221 2.13 2.25 4.73
C ASP A 221 3.24 1.89 5.72
N LEU A 222 3.11 2.36 6.96
CA LEU A 222 4.18 2.25 7.94
C LEU A 222 4.46 0.82 8.40
N LEU A 223 3.49 -0.09 8.27
CA LEU A 223 3.58 -1.49 8.69
C LEU A 223 3.79 -2.41 7.48
N PHE A 224 2.72 -2.86 6.86
CA PHE A 224 2.79 -3.89 5.81
C PHE A 224 3.36 -3.38 4.49
N GLY A 225 3.21 -2.09 4.16
CA GLY A 225 3.85 -1.51 2.98
C GLY A 225 5.38 -1.52 3.08
N ARG A 226 5.92 -0.98 4.18
CA ARG A 226 7.37 -0.98 4.46
C ARG A 226 7.92 -2.39 4.65
N TYR A 227 7.15 -3.28 5.30
CA TYR A 227 7.56 -4.66 5.49
C TYR A 227 7.68 -5.43 4.17
N THR A 228 6.75 -5.22 3.23
CA THR A 228 6.84 -5.79 1.88
C THR A 228 8.11 -5.34 1.15
N ALA A 229 8.45 -4.05 1.22
CA ALA A 229 9.68 -3.54 0.63
C ALA A 229 10.93 -4.12 1.31
N ALA A 230 10.95 -4.19 2.65
CA ALA A 230 12.06 -4.77 3.41
C ALA A 230 12.27 -6.25 3.10
N CYS A 231 11.21 -7.06 2.96
CA CYS A 231 11.28 -8.45 2.50
C CYS A 231 11.92 -8.56 1.10
N THR A 232 11.55 -7.66 0.19
CA THR A 232 12.11 -7.62 -1.17
C THR A 232 13.61 -7.32 -1.14
N TRP A 233 14.03 -6.34 -0.34
CA TRP A 233 15.44 -6.02 -0.14
C TRP A 233 16.22 -7.18 0.47
N LEU A 234 15.69 -7.81 1.51
CA LEU A 234 16.31 -8.98 2.13
C LEU A 234 16.63 -10.06 1.10
N GLU A 235 15.62 -10.49 0.32
CA GLU A 235 15.80 -11.57 -0.67
C GLU A 235 16.82 -11.20 -1.74
N ARG A 236 16.84 -9.93 -2.17
CA ARG A 236 17.80 -9.48 -3.20
C ARG A 236 19.24 -9.36 -2.68
N LEU A 237 19.41 -9.00 -1.42
CA LEU A 237 20.73 -8.87 -0.79
C LEU A 237 21.32 -10.24 -0.38
N THR A 238 20.48 -11.12 0.13
CA THR A 238 20.94 -12.37 0.78
C THR A 238 20.71 -13.62 -0.06
N GLY A 239 19.81 -13.57 -1.05
CA GLY A 239 19.32 -14.75 -1.77
C GLY A 239 18.41 -15.67 -0.94
N VAL A 240 18.12 -15.31 0.32
CA VAL A 240 17.26 -16.10 1.22
C VAL A 240 15.83 -15.64 1.09
N SER A 241 14.90 -16.59 0.89
CA SER A 241 13.47 -16.26 0.81
C SER A 241 12.94 -15.68 2.11
N SER A 242 12.15 -14.63 2.02
CA SER A 242 11.43 -14.05 3.17
C SER A 242 10.21 -14.88 3.59
N VAL A 243 9.75 -15.81 2.74
CA VAL A 243 8.52 -16.59 2.99
C VAL A 243 8.71 -17.51 4.20
N GLY A 244 7.84 -17.34 5.18
CA GLY A 244 7.83 -18.15 6.41
C GLY A 244 8.74 -17.61 7.51
N LEU A 245 9.40 -16.47 7.33
CA LEU A 245 10.12 -15.81 8.42
C LEU A 245 9.15 -15.41 9.53
N SER A 246 9.63 -15.56 10.77
CA SER A 246 8.81 -15.33 11.96
C SER A 246 8.72 -13.86 12.34
N TYR A 247 9.77 -13.08 12.01
CA TYR A 247 9.80 -11.65 12.29
C TYR A 247 8.71 -10.91 11.49
N ARG A 248 7.97 -10.12 12.19
CA ARG A 248 6.98 -9.21 11.61
C ARG A 248 6.85 -7.95 12.48
N PRO A 249 6.49 -6.79 11.90
CA PRO A 249 6.17 -5.60 12.67
C PRO A 249 5.07 -5.85 13.70
N GLU A 250 5.20 -5.24 14.87
CA GLU A 250 4.08 -5.16 15.80
C GLU A 250 2.89 -4.47 15.11
N GLY A 251 1.69 -5.05 15.26
CA GLY A 251 0.46 -4.53 14.63
C GLY A 251 0.08 -5.20 13.31
N ILE A 252 0.86 -6.17 12.79
CA ILE A 252 0.38 -7.06 11.71
C ILE A 252 0.30 -8.51 12.17
N ASP A 253 -0.74 -9.20 11.71
CA ASP A 253 -0.92 -10.63 11.97
C ASP A 253 -0.06 -11.51 11.05
N SER A 254 -0.09 -12.82 11.30
CA SER A 254 0.71 -13.80 10.55
C SER A 254 0.31 -13.88 9.08
N LEU A 255 -0.99 -13.71 8.77
CA LEU A 255 -1.49 -13.78 7.40
C LEU A 255 -1.07 -12.54 6.61
N THR A 256 -1.17 -11.36 7.21
CA THR A 256 -0.66 -10.10 6.63
C THR A 256 0.83 -10.21 6.35
N ALA A 257 1.62 -10.70 7.33
CA ALA A 257 3.06 -10.91 7.15
C ALA A 257 3.36 -11.88 6.00
N LEU A 258 2.70 -13.05 5.97
CA LEU A 258 2.86 -14.03 4.89
C LEU A 258 2.49 -13.45 3.53
N THR A 259 1.43 -12.66 3.44
CA THR A 259 1.03 -12.00 2.19
C THR A 259 2.11 -11.05 1.69
N CYS A 260 2.70 -10.23 2.56
CA CYS A 260 3.82 -9.35 2.24
C CYS A 260 5.07 -10.12 1.78
N GLN A 261 5.42 -11.20 2.48
CA GLN A 261 6.53 -12.09 2.17
C GLN A 261 6.34 -12.75 0.79
N MET A 262 5.16 -13.29 0.51
CA MET A 262 4.83 -13.90 -0.78
C MET A 262 4.86 -12.88 -1.93
N ALA A 263 4.37 -11.67 -1.69
CA ALA A 263 4.41 -10.58 -2.68
C ALA A 263 5.85 -10.20 -3.04
N ALA A 264 6.73 -10.10 -2.03
CA ALA A 264 8.15 -9.83 -2.19
C ALA A 264 8.87 -10.98 -2.92
N HIS A 265 8.64 -12.21 -2.50
CA HIS A 265 9.23 -13.40 -3.10
C HIS A 265 8.89 -13.54 -4.59
N ARG A 266 7.62 -13.40 -4.94
CA ARG A 266 7.16 -13.46 -6.35
C ARG A 266 7.75 -12.32 -7.18
N ALA A 267 7.89 -11.11 -6.61
CA ALA A 267 8.56 -10.01 -7.29
C ALA A 267 10.04 -10.29 -7.54
N CYS A 268 10.74 -10.91 -6.59
CA CYS A 268 12.14 -11.31 -6.78
C CYS A 268 12.30 -12.37 -7.89
N ALA A 269 11.32 -13.28 -8.02
CA ALA A 269 11.29 -14.30 -9.07
C ALA A 269 10.93 -13.74 -10.46
N THR A 270 10.00 -12.78 -10.54
CA THR A 270 9.52 -12.17 -11.78
C THR A 270 9.48 -10.64 -11.67
N PRO A 271 10.65 -9.96 -11.73
CA PRO A 271 10.79 -8.55 -11.31
C PRO A 271 9.94 -7.53 -12.06
N PHE A 272 9.52 -7.83 -13.27
CA PHE A 272 8.78 -6.91 -14.16
C PHE A 272 7.36 -7.40 -14.50
N HIS A 273 6.89 -8.41 -13.78
CA HIS A 273 5.56 -8.99 -14.01
C HIS A 273 4.81 -9.12 -12.69
N VAL A 274 3.60 -8.61 -12.68
CA VAL A 274 2.69 -8.76 -11.55
C VAL A 274 2.29 -10.22 -11.43
N ALA A 275 2.48 -10.80 -10.25
CA ALA A 275 2.12 -12.18 -9.97
C ALA A 275 0.65 -12.28 -9.53
N ASP A 276 0.02 -13.40 -9.85
CA ASP A 276 -1.25 -13.77 -9.25
C ASP A 276 -1.06 -14.05 -7.76
N MET A 277 -1.88 -13.42 -6.92
CA MET A 277 -1.85 -13.55 -5.45
C MET A 277 -3.11 -14.24 -4.91
N SER A 278 -3.93 -14.83 -5.76
CA SER A 278 -5.21 -15.42 -5.38
C SER A 278 -5.08 -16.66 -4.49
N ASP A 279 -3.93 -17.33 -4.51
CA ASP A 279 -3.62 -18.50 -3.67
C ASP A 279 -3.07 -18.12 -2.29
N VAL A 280 -2.72 -16.85 -2.08
CA VAL A 280 -2.31 -16.34 -0.77
C VAL A 280 -3.58 -16.04 0.02
N GLY A 281 -3.90 -16.96 0.92
CA GLY A 281 -5.20 -17.14 1.56
C GLY A 281 -5.82 -15.85 2.10
N PHE A 282 -7.12 -15.76 1.89
CA PHE A 282 -7.95 -14.83 2.65
C PHE A 282 -8.04 -15.27 4.11
N PRO A 283 -8.29 -14.33 5.03
CA PRO A 283 -8.73 -14.71 6.38
C PRO A 283 -9.81 -15.79 6.24
N PRO A 284 -9.80 -16.87 7.03
CA PRO A 284 -10.75 -17.95 6.89
C PRO A 284 -12.16 -17.38 6.89
N VAL A 285 -12.88 -17.58 5.79
CA VAL A 285 -14.28 -17.21 5.70
C VAL A 285 -15.02 -18.18 6.60
N ASN A 286 -15.37 -17.74 7.80
CA ASN A 286 -16.41 -18.45 8.54
C ASN A 286 -17.67 -18.33 7.69
N VAL A 287 -18.19 -19.45 7.23
CA VAL A 287 -19.50 -19.50 6.55
C VAL A 287 -20.51 -19.06 7.60
N ILE A 288 -20.91 -17.81 7.51
CA ILE A 288 -21.77 -17.19 8.50
C ILE A 288 -23.21 -17.50 8.10
N GLU A 289 -24.02 -17.82 9.10
CA GLU A 289 -25.46 -17.77 8.98
C GLU A 289 -25.88 -16.38 8.48
N PRO A 290 -26.92 -16.27 7.64
CA PRO A 290 -27.35 -14.99 7.09
C PRO A 290 -27.61 -13.98 8.18
N GLY A 291 -26.79 -12.95 8.26
CA GLY A 291 -26.89 -11.85 9.20
C GLY A 291 -26.99 -10.50 8.50
N LEU A 292 -27.20 -9.44 9.26
CA LEU A 292 -27.13 -8.07 8.75
C LEU A 292 -25.69 -7.59 8.75
N ILE A 293 -25.25 -7.05 7.62
CA ILE A 293 -23.98 -6.37 7.48
C ILE A 293 -24.26 -4.88 7.28
N LYS A 294 -23.76 -4.05 8.17
CA LYS A 294 -24.08 -2.62 8.23
C LYS A 294 -22.85 -1.78 7.95
N PHE A 295 -22.96 -0.80 7.07
CA PHE A 295 -21.87 0.08 6.66
C PHE A 295 -22.21 1.54 6.95
N ASN A 296 -21.34 2.23 7.67
CA ASN A 296 -21.35 3.67 7.88
C ASN A 296 -20.34 4.31 6.94
N PHE A 297 -20.79 5.19 6.05
CA PHE A 297 -19.93 5.88 5.09
C PHE A 297 -19.59 7.29 5.56
N GLY A 298 -18.34 7.50 5.99
CA GLY A 298 -17.85 8.79 6.45
C GLY A 298 -16.49 8.69 7.12
N ASN A 299 -15.80 9.81 7.31
CA ASN A 299 -14.46 9.82 7.90
C ASN A 299 -14.47 9.77 9.44
N GLU A 300 -15.61 9.94 10.06
CA GLU A 300 -15.76 9.84 11.52
C GLU A 300 -16.36 8.49 11.88
N PRO A 301 -15.72 7.72 12.76
CA PRO A 301 -16.26 6.46 13.24
C PRO A 301 -17.61 6.64 13.94
N CYS A 302 -18.53 5.73 13.69
CA CYS A 302 -19.82 5.73 14.39
C CYS A 302 -19.67 5.36 15.88
N GLY A 303 -18.63 4.60 16.24
CA GLY A 303 -18.40 4.12 17.59
C GLY A 303 -19.41 3.06 18.05
N MET A 304 -20.11 2.42 17.11
CA MET A 304 -20.99 1.29 17.33
C MET A 304 -20.38 0.04 16.73
N ASP A 305 -20.25 -1.00 17.55
CA ASP A 305 -19.52 -2.22 17.18
C ASP A 305 -20.21 -3.05 16.06
N ASP A 306 -21.48 -2.80 15.80
CA ASP A 306 -22.28 -3.47 14.76
C ASP A 306 -22.29 -2.74 13.42
N TRP A 307 -21.48 -1.67 13.26
CA TRP A 307 -21.32 -0.91 12.03
C TRP A 307 -19.89 -0.94 11.54
N ASN A 308 -19.70 -1.21 10.25
CA ASN A 308 -18.41 -1.12 9.58
C ASN A 308 -18.19 0.31 9.07
N ASP A 309 -17.17 1.00 9.59
CA ASP A 309 -16.85 2.38 9.21
C ASP A 309 -16.03 2.43 7.92
N ILE A 310 -16.55 3.11 6.90
CA ILE A 310 -15.98 3.23 5.56
C ILE A 310 -15.58 4.68 5.29
N ALA A 311 -14.29 4.96 5.30
CA ALA A 311 -13.73 6.29 5.14
C ALA A 311 -13.11 6.53 3.74
N THR A 312 -12.92 7.80 3.36
CA THR A 312 -12.35 8.15 2.05
C THR A 312 -10.88 7.77 1.87
N HIS A 313 -10.12 7.70 2.96
CA HIS A 313 -8.68 7.48 2.92
C HIS A 313 -8.28 6.01 2.76
N ARG A 314 -9.22 5.08 2.87
CA ARG A 314 -8.96 3.64 2.75
C ARG A 314 -9.72 3.07 1.56
N ARG A 315 -9.03 2.28 0.75
CA ARG A 315 -9.57 1.73 -0.49
C ARG A 315 -10.23 0.39 -0.35
N THR A 316 -9.64 -0.49 0.45
CA THR A 316 -10.13 -1.85 0.61
C THR A 316 -10.33 -2.16 2.09
N TYR A 317 -11.48 -2.72 2.39
CA TYR A 317 -11.88 -3.19 3.71
C TYR A 317 -12.04 -4.70 3.65
N THR A 318 -11.27 -5.41 4.47
CA THR A 318 -11.21 -6.88 4.52
C THR A 318 -11.73 -7.45 5.84
N TRP A 319 -11.94 -6.58 6.84
CA TRP A 319 -12.39 -6.95 8.19
C TRP A 319 -13.85 -6.60 8.42
N ILE A 320 -14.69 -6.91 7.42
CA ILE A 320 -16.12 -6.63 7.49
C ILE A 320 -16.79 -7.65 8.41
N THR A 321 -17.51 -7.16 9.40
CA THR A 321 -18.25 -7.95 10.39
C THR A 321 -19.76 -7.84 10.18
N ASP A 322 -20.48 -8.85 10.66
CA ASP A 322 -21.93 -8.82 10.77
C ASP A 322 -22.40 -8.03 12.02
N GLU A 323 -23.71 -7.97 12.24
CA GLU A 323 -24.32 -7.29 13.41
C GLU A 323 -23.96 -7.94 14.76
N HIS A 324 -23.37 -9.12 14.77
CA HIS A 324 -22.88 -9.84 15.96
C HIS A 324 -21.35 -9.79 16.08
N GLN A 325 -20.67 -8.95 15.29
CA GLN A 325 -19.21 -8.79 15.22
C GLN A 325 -18.47 -10.05 14.73
N HIS A 326 -19.14 -10.96 14.04
CA HIS A 326 -18.47 -12.10 13.42
C HIS A 326 -17.83 -11.67 12.10
N PRO A 327 -16.56 -12.06 11.84
CA PRO A 327 -15.90 -11.79 10.55
C PRO A 327 -16.67 -12.44 9.40
N THR A 328 -17.01 -11.68 8.37
CA THR A 328 -17.79 -12.18 7.23
C THR A 328 -16.93 -12.73 6.10
N GLY A 329 -15.65 -12.39 6.05
CA GLY A 329 -14.79 -12.67 4.91
C GLY A 329 -15.12 -11.85 3.65
N ILE A 330 -16.19 -11.06 3.68
CA ILE A 330 -16.56 -10.15 2.59
C ILE A 330 -15.55 -9.00 2.54
N THR A 331 -15.26 -8.55 1.34
CA THR A 331 -14.44 -7.35 1.11
C THR A 331 -15.27 -6.24 0.51
N LEU A 332 -14.93 -4.99 0.81
CA LEU A 332 -15.46 -3.80 0.12
C LEU A 332 -14.29 -2.99 -0.44
N THR A 333 -14.25 -2.81 -1.75
CA THR A 333 -13.19 -2.07 -2.43
C THR A 333 -13.78 -0.87 -3.18
N ALA A 334 -13.29 0.35 -2.89
CA ALA A 334 -13.64 1.55 -3.65
C ALA A 334 -12.75 1.63 -4.91
N THR A 335 -13.23 1.14 -6.04
CA THR A 335 -12.54 1.21 -7.35
C THR A 335 -12.57 2.62 -7.92
N HIS A 336 -13.69 3.34 -7.71
CA HIS A 336 -13.82 4.76 -7.98
C HIS A 336 -14.30 5.45 -6.69
N PRO A 337 -13.40 6.11 -5.94
CA PRO A 337 -13.77 6.67 -4.64
C PRO A 337 -14.62 7.92 -4.74
N MET A 338 -15.31 8.22 -3.66
CA MET A 338 -15.99 9.50 -3.44
C MET A 338 -14.99 10.65 -3.38
N SER A 339 -15.46 11.89 -3.57
CA SER A 339 -14.61 13.10 -3.56
C SER A 339 -14.27 13.60 -2.16
N GLY A 340 -15.04 13.23 -1.14
CA GLY A 340 -14.84 13.64 0.24
C GLY A 340 -15.89 13.11 1.20
N ALA A 341 -15.82 13.57 2.45
CA ALA A 341 -16.78 13.24 3.51
C ALA A 341 -17.24 14.47 4.26
N ASN A 342 -18.41 14.39 4.89
CA ASN A 342 -18.92 15.40 5.81
C ASN A 342 -19.90 14.78 6.85
N GLN A 343 -20.30 15.58 7.84
CA GLN A 343 -21.31 15.23 8.84
C GLN A 343 -22.51 16.19 8.78
N LEU A 344 -23.09 16.32 7.62
CA LEU A 344 -24.14 17.25 7.32
C LEU A 344 -25.43 16.54 6.84
N GLY A 345 -25.58 15.26 7.13
CA GLY A 345 -26.81 14.51 6.92
C GLY A 345 -27.86 14.76 7.99
N ALA A 346 -28.90 13.93 8.06
CA ALA A 346 -29.96 14.07 9.04
C ALA A 346 -29.46 13.81 10.47
N THR A 347 -29.84 14.66 11.41
CA THR A 347 -29.51 14.50 12.84
C THR A 347 -30.38 13.46 13.54
N TYR A 348 -31.46 13.05 12.91
CA TYR A 348 -32.31 11.94 13.33
C TYR A 348 -32.94 11.29 12.09
N THR A 349 -33.36 10.05 12.21
CA THR A 349 -34.18 9.35 11.23
C THR A 349 -35.44 8.80 11.87
N LEU A 350 -36.44 8.49 11.06
CA LEU A 350 -37.64 7.84 11.58
C LEU A 350 -37.24 6.48 12.18
N THR A 351 -37.89 6.13 13.29
CA THR A 351 -37.65 4.91 14.09
C THR A 351 -37.63 3.62 13.24
N ARG A 352 -38.45 3.57 12.18
CA ARG A 352 -38.52 2.43 11.26
C ARG A 352 -37.23 2.20 10.44
N MET A 353 -36.36 3.21 10.37
CA MET A 353 -35.10 3.11 9.61
C MET A 353 -33.97 2.50 10.44
N LEU A 354 -34.09 2.52 11.77
CA LEU A 354 -33.09 1.96 12.69
C LEU A 354 -31.65 2.42 12.44
N MET A 355 -31.50 3.65 11.96
CA MET A 355 -30.18 4.25 11.71
C MET A 355 -29.82 5.22 12.82
N PRO A 356 -28.73 5.01 13.55
CA PRO A 356 -28.28 5.92 14.59
C PRO A 356 -27.85 7.27 14.00
N ALA A 357 -27.91 8.34 14.79
CA ALA A 357 -27.58 9.69 14.34
C ALA A 357 -26.14 9.81 13.79
N CYS A 358 -25.17 9.08 14.37
CA CYS A 358 -23.80 9.06 13.87
C CYS A 358 -23.72 8.59 12.41
N VAL A 359 -24.54 7.61 12.03
CA VAL A 359 -24.62 7.07 10.66
C VAL A 359 -25.40 7.98 9.73
N SER A 360 -26.57 8.49 10.17
CA SER A 360 -27.40 9.33 9.32
C SER A 360 -26.79 10.71 9.05
N MET A 361 -25.96 11.24 9.96
CA MET A 361 -25.24 12.49 9.79
C MET A 361 -24.00 12.33 8.90
N SER A 362 -23.32 11.20 9.00
CA SER A 362 -22.07 10.91 8.27
C SER A 362 -22.36 10.59 6.80
N ALA A 363 -21.60 11.15 5.89
CA ALA A 363 -21.74 10.88 4.46
C ALA A 363 -20.41 10.95 3.73
N LEU A 364 -20.16 10.00 2.82
CA LEU A 364 -19.29 10.22 1.70
C LEU A 364 -20.05 10.99 0.60
N TRP A 365 -19.37 11.89 -0.08
CA TRP A 365 -19.95 12.67 -1.16
C TRP A 365 -19.05 12.72 -2.38
N GLY A 366 -19.66 12.79 -3.55
CA GLY A 366 -19.03 13.07 -4.81
C GLY A 366 -19.73 14.22 -5.55
N TYR A 367 -19.12 14.70 -6.63
CA TYR A 367 -19.72 15.66 -7.53
C TYR A 367 -19.22 15.41 -8.96
N SER A 368 -20.06 15.68 -9.96
CA SER A 368 -19.76 15.30 -11.34
C SER A 368 -19.37 16.46 -12.25
N GLN A 369 -19.58 17.73 -11.85
CA GLN A 369 -19.39 18.88 -12.73
C GLN A 369 -18.63 20.03 -12.05
N GLY A 370 -17.79 20.70 -12.85
CA GLY A 370 -17.06 21.89 -12.43
C GLY A 370 -15.90 21.61 -11.48
N LYS A 371 -15.53 22.61 -10.69
CA LYS A 371 -14.46 22.53 -9.68
C LYS A 371 -15.03 22.94 -8.32
N PHE A 372 -14.85 22.08 -7.32
CA PHE A 372 -15.25 22.33 -5.95
C PHE A 372 -14.07 22.19 -5.00
N GLY A 373 -13.55 23.32 -4.51
CA GLY A 373 -12.37 23.36 -3.64
C GLY A 373 -11.14 22.73 -4.28
N ALA A 374 -10.42 21.92 -3.52
CA ALA A 374 -9.26 21.15 -3.96
C ALA A 374 -9.62 19.73 -4.44
N SER A 375 -10.89 19.30 -4.30
CA SER A 375 -11.34 17.97 -4.70
C SER A 375 -11.52 17.85 -6.22
N GLN A 376 -11.48 16.62 -6.73
CA GLN A 376 -11.69 16.30 -8.13
C GLN A 376 -13.16 15.98 -8.41
N ALA A 377 -13.68 16.45 -9.56
CA ALA A 377 -14.97 16.02 -10.07
C ALA A 377 -14.90 14.53 -10.46
N ARG A 378 -15.90 13.77 -10.05
CA ARG A 378 -16.02 12.35 -10.34
C ARG A 378 -17.43 12.08 -10.84
N PRO A 379 -17.60 11.63 -12.08
CA PRO A 379 -18.94 11.37 -12.64
C PRO A 379 -19.74 10.38 -11.82
N MET A 380 -19.04 9.41 -11.20
CA MET A 380 -19.61 8.42 -10.31
C MET A 380 -18.56 7.94 -9.29
N ALA A 381 -19.01 7.33 -8.21
CA ALA A 381 -18.22 6.49 -7.33
C ALA A 381 -18.60 5.03 -7.55
N GLU A 382 -17.69 4.10 -7.27
CA GLU A 382 -17.89 2.68 -7.45
C GLU A 382 -17.26 1.88 -6.32
N PHE A 383 -18.03 0.94 -5.78
CA PHE A 383 -17.60 0.01 -4.74
C PHE A 383 -17.87 -1.42 -5.21
N VAL A 384 -16.89 -2.29 -5.01
CA VAL A 384 -17.01 -3.72 -5.28
C VAL A 384 -17.09 -4.47 -3.96
N LEU A 385 -18.18 -5.17 -3.73
CA LEU A 385 -18.31 -6.20 -2.72
C LEU A 385 -17.74 -7.50 -3.29
N GLY A 386 -16.73 -8.07 -2.64
CA GLY A 386 -16.07 -9.30 -3.06
C GLY A 386 -16.25 -10.42 -2.05
N HIS A 387 -15.96 -11.66 -2.47
CA HIS A 387 -16.05 -12.89 -1.67
C HIS A 387 -17.46 -13.16 -1.12
N LEU A 388 -18.47 -12.70 -1.83
CA LEU A 388 -19.85 -13.06 -1.55
C LEU A 388 -20.07 -14.54 -1.92
N ASN A 389 -20.94 -15.22 -1.17
CA ASN A 389 -21.33 -16.57 -1.51
C ASN A 389 -22.28 -16.55 -2.74
N PRO A 390 -21.87 -17.07 -3.91
CA PRO A 390 -22.70 -17.01 -5.11
C PRO A 390 -23.97 -17.92 -5.06
N ARG A 391 -24.15 -18.69 -3.98
CA ARG A 391 -25.34 -19.50 -3.76
C ARG A 391 -26.41 -18.78 -2.93
N LEU A 392 -26.07 -17.61 -2.36
CA LEU A 392 -26.99 -16.77 -1.58
C LEU A 392 -27.47 -15.60 -2.43
N LYS A 393 -28.59 -15.03 -2.01
CA LYS A 393 -29.08 -13.75 -2.50
C LYS A 393 -28.86 -12.66 -1.48
N TYR A 394 -28.79 -11.44 -1.93
CA TYR A 394 -28.48 -10.30 -1.09
C TYR A 394 -29.49 -9.17 -1.27
N ASP A 395 -30.14 -8.78 -0.17
CA ASP A 395 -30.97 -7.60 -0.13
C ASP A 395 -30.15 -6.39 0.31
N PHE A 396 -30.29 -5.27 -0.40
CA PHE A 396 -29.63 -4.01 -0.08
C PHE A 396 -30.65 -2.99 0.39
N THR A 397 -30.34 -2.27 1.48
CA THR A 397 -31.02 -1.05 1.89
C THR A 397 -29.99 0.06 1.95
N ILE A 398 -30.14 1.09 1.10
CA ILE A 398 -29.16 2.18 0.96
C ILE A 398 -29.82 3.50 1.35
N TYR A 399 -29.08 4.30 2.11
CA TYR A 399 -29.49 5.60 2.61
C TYR A 399 -28.51 6.69 2.21
N ALA A 400 -29.05 7.84 1.82
CA ALA A 400 -28.32 9.06 1.55
C ALA A 400 -29.06 10.26 2.13
N SER A 401 -28.33 11.16 2.77
CA SER A 401 -28.86 12.39 3.34
C SER A 401 -27.85 13.53 3.30
N ARG A 402 -28.34 14.74 3.07
CA ARG A 402 -27.57 15.98 3.15
C ARG A 402 -28.50 17.13 3.56
N GLY A 403 -28.33 17.62 4.76
CA GLY A 403 -29.12 18.73 5.31
C GLY A 403 -28.83 20.06 4.61
N GLY A 404 -29.84 20.90 4.58
CA GLY A 404 -29.77 22.29 4.14
C GLY A 404 -29.63 22.49 2.63
N GLY A 405 -30.61 23.10 2.04
CA GLY A 405 -30.50 23.59 0.68
C GLY A 405 -31.78 23.52 -0.15
N ALA A 406 -31.92 24.50 -1.04
CA ALA A 406 -33.05 24.62 -1.96
C ALA A 406 -32.90 23.75 -3.22
N TYR A 407 -31.81 22.96 -3.31
CA TYR A 407 -31.47 22.18 -4.51
C TYR A 407 -31.79 20.71 -4.33
N SER A 408 -32.24 20.07 -5.39
CA SER A 408 -32.33 18.63 -5.46
C SER A 408 -30.93 18.02 -5.55
N ARG A 409 -30.61 17.15 -4.61
CA ARG A 409 -29.39 16.31 -4.61
C ARG A 409 -29.78 14.85 -4.81
N GLN A 410 -30.65 14.61 -5.79
CA GLN A 410 -31.05 13.25 -6.13
C GLN A 410 -29.80 12.44 -6.45
N THR A 411 -29.67 11.30 -5.78
CA THR A 411 -28.58 10.35 -5.98
C THR A 411 -29.16 9.06 -6.55
N THR A 412 -28.52 8.55 -7.61
CA THR A 412 -28.83 7.25 -8.21
C THR A 412 -27.83 6.22 -7.70
N PHE A 413 -28.34 5.06 -7.34
CA PHE A 413 -27.58 3.87 -6.98
C PHE A 413 -27.85 2.80 -8.04
N VAL A 414 -26.78 2.16 -8.49
CA VAL A 414 -26.85 0.99 -9.37
C VAL A 414 -26.22 -0.17 -8.63
N VAL A 415 -26.96 -1.24 -8.43
CA VAL A 415 -26.46 -2.49 -7.87
C VAL A 415 -26.40 -3.53 -9.00
N GLN A 416 -25.22 -4.06 -9.25
CA GLN A 416 -24.96 -5.00 -10.33
C GLN A 416 -24.32 -6.28 -9.80
N GLY A 417 -25.03 -7.37 -9.87
CA GLY A 417 -24.53 -8.72 -9.73
C GLY A 417 -24.60 -9.45 -11.08
N GLU A 418 -25.31 -10.59 -11.14
CA GLU A 418 -25.66 -11.23 -12.43
C GLU A 418 -26.57 -10.34 -13.28
N GLU A 419 -27.46 -9.59 -12.63
CA GLU A 419 -28.31 -8.57 -13.23
C GLU A 419 -27.99 -7.19 -12.65
N SER A 420 -28.44 -6.13 -13.32
CA SER A 420 -28.22 -4.74 -12.92
C SER A 420 -29.54 -4.04 -12.68
N GLU A 421 -29.69 -3.43 -11.51
CA GLU A 421 -30.85 -2.63 -11.13
C GLU A 421 -30.40 -1.22 -10.73
N ALA A 422 -31.25 -0.21 -10.97
CA ALA A 422 -30.98 1.18 -10.63
C ALA A 422 -32.19 1.83 -9.93
N GLU A 423 -31.91 2.52 -8.81
CA GLU A 423 -32.90 3.24 -8.03
C GLU A 423 -32.36 4.63 -7.64
N SER A 424 -33.24 5.59 -7.44
CA SER A 424 -32.86 6.95 -7.10
C SER A 424 -33.52 7.43 -5.82
N LEU A 425 -32.77 8.20 -5.02
CA LEU A 425 -33.21 8.76 -3.74
C LEU A 425 -32.95 10.26 -3.71
N GLN A 426 -33.89 11.05 -3.18
CA GLN A 426 -33.66 12.46 -2.88
C GLN A 426 -32.87 12.59 -1.58
N ALA A 427 -31.59 12.96 -1.67
CA ALA A 427 -30.72 13.09 -0.52
C ALA A 427 -30.89 14.41 0.25
N THR A 428 -31.50 15.44 -0.36
CA THR A 428 -31.72 16.73 0.31
C THR A 428 -32.71 16.58 1.45
N ASP A 429 -32.26 16.88 2.67
CA ASP A 429 -33.05 16.85 3.90
C ASP A 429 -33.78 15.51 4.14
N ASN A 430 -33.19 14.41 3.62
CA ASN A 430 -33.79 13.09 3.76
C ASN A 430 -33.63 12.54 5.17
N ASP A 431 -34.73 12.28 5.84
CA ASP A 431 -34.79 11.67 7.18
C ASP A 431 -35.69 10.40 7.24
N HIS A 432 -36.21 9.95 6.09
CA HIS A 432 -37.26 8.91 6.08
C HIS A 432 -37.22 7.94 4.87
N ASP A 433 -36.51 8.25 3.79
CA ASP A 433 -36.51 7.42 2.58
C ASP A 433 -35.21 6.64 2.41
N VAL A 434 -35.34 5.43 1.86
CA VAL A 434 -34.24 4.55 1.44
C VAL A 434 -34.56 3.94 0.08
N VAL A 435 -33.53 3.57 -0.66
CA VAL A 435 -33.69 2.65 -1.79
C VAL A 435 -33.45 1.21 -1.36
N ARG A 436 -34.08 0.27 -2.05
CA ARG A 436 -33.98 -1.18 -1.77
C ARG A 436 -33.82 -1.96 -3.05
N PHE A 437 -32.84 -2.85 -3.04
CA PHE A 437 -32.64 -3.88 -4.06
C PHE A 437 -32.86 -5.23 -3.39
N ARG A 438 -33.55 -6.12 -4.03
CA ARG A 438 -33.91 -7.42 -3.46
C ARG A 438 -33.42 -8.57 -4.31
N ASP A 439 -33.13 -9.68 -3.66
CA ASP A 439 -32.75 -10.93 -4.34
C ASP A 439 -31.57 -10.78 -5.29
N VAL A 440 -30.62 -9.87 -5.04
CA VAL A 440 -29.46 -9.64 -5.90
C VAL A 440 -28.54 -10.86 -5.85
N CYS A 441 -28.34 -11.51 -7.00
CA CYS A 441 -27.39 -12.62 -7.14
C CYS A 441 -26.00 -12.10 -7.45
N PRO A 442 -24.96 -12.49 -6.68
CA PRO A 442 -23.58 -12.17 -7.03
C PRO A 442 -23.19 -12.80 -8.37
N THR A 443 -22.19 -12.25 -9.03
CA THR A 443 -21.53 -12.92 -10.16
C THR A 443 -20.93 -14.26 -9.72
N ALA A 444 -20.63 -15.15 -10.68
CA ALA A 444 -20.09 -16.48 -10.39
C ALA A 444 -18.79 -16.46 -9.58
N ASP A 445 -18.02 -15.37 -9.65
CA ASP A 445 -16.80 -15.12 -8.85
C ASP A 445 -17.08 -14.38 -7.52
N GLY A 446 -18.34 -14.29 -7.11
CA GLY A 446 -18.75 -13.78 -5.81
C GLY A 446 -18.64 -12.26 -5.67
N ARG A 447 -19.00 -11.49 -6.70
CA ARG A 447 -18.97 -10.03 -6.68
C ARG A 447 -20.34 -9.40 -6.87
N ILE A 448 -20.54 -8.25 -6.21
CA ILE A 448 -21.62 -7.30 -6.52
C ILE A 448 -20.98 -5.91 -6.58
N LEU A 449 -21.36 -5.15 -7.60
CA LEU A 449 -20.90 -3.77 -7.82
C LEU A 449 -21.97 -2.79 -7.33
N LEU A 450 -21.57 -1.77 -6.60
CA LEU A 450 -22.40 -0.61 -6.24
C LEU A 450 -21.82 0.63 -6.89
N GLN A 451 -22.57 1.26 -7.79
CA GLN A 451 -22.25 2.57 -8.34
C GLN A 451 -23.16 3.64 -7.72
N VAL A 452 -22.59 4.81 -7.45
CA VAL A 452 -23.28 5.97 -6.85
C VAL A 452 -22.98 7.19 -7.70
N MET A 453 -24.03 7.86 -8.19
CA MET A 453 -23.91 8.97 -9.12
C MET A 453 -25.05 9.98 -8.97
N PRO A 454 -24.94 11.19 -9.58
CA PRO A 454 -26.08 12.12 -9.60
C PRO A 454 -27.29 11.52 -10.29
N GLY A 455 -28.44 11.67 -9.68
CA GLY A 455 -29.71 11.26 -10.28
C GLY A 455 -30.21 12.23 -11.37
N PRO A 456 -31.18 11.81 -12.19
CA PRO A 456 -31.67 12.61 -13.33
C PRO A 456 -32.34 13.93 -12.94
N HIS A 457 -32.84 14.04 -11.70
CA HIS A 457 -33.44 15.26 -11.17
C HIS A 457 -32.51 16.04 -10.22
N ASN A 458 -31.20 15.75 -10.25
CA ASN A 458 -30.20 16.49 -9.47
C ASN A 458 -29.97 17.85 -10.14
N ASN A 459 -30.27 18.93 -9.42
CA ASN A 459 -30.07 20.30 -9.90
C ASN A 459 -29.11 21.11 -9.02
N SER A 460 -28.36 20.42 -8.15
CA SER A 460 -27.33 21.07 -7.34
C SER A 460 -26.17 21.56 -8.24
N HIS A 461 -25.55 22.69 -7.86
CA HIS A 461 -24.60 23.43 -8.71
C HIS A 461 -23.46 22.59 -9.30
N HIS A 462 -22.96 21.59 -8.55
CA HIS A 462 -21.90 20.68 -8.99
C HIS A 462 -22.41 19.24 -9.22
N HIS A 463 -23.71 19.01 -9.21
CA HIS A 463 -24.34 17.70 -9.23
C HIS A 463 -23.77 16.78 -8.15
N PHE A 464 -23.90 17.22 -6.89
CA PHE A 464 -23.46 16.45 -5.73
C PHE A 464 -24.31 15.21 -5.53
N TYR A 465 -23.67 14.09 -5.17
CA TYR A 465 -24.30 12.83 -4.79
C TYR A 465 -23.71 12.29 -3.49
N TYR A 466 -24.47 11.49 -2.74
CA TYR A 466 -24.15 11.12 -1.36
C TYR A 466 -24.40 9.64 -1.09
N LEU A 467 -23.65 9.10 -0.12
CA LEU A 467 -23.86 7.77 0.46
C LEU A 467 -23.56 7.86 1.96
N ASN A 468 -24.56 7.59 2.80
CA ASN A 468 -24.43 7.63 4.26
C ASN A 468 -24.37 6.22 4.85
N ALA A 469 -25.27 5.35 4.42
CA ALA A 469 -25.35 4.00 4.95
C ALA A 469 -25.76 2.98 3.90
N MET A 470 -25.31 1.75 4.13
CA MET A 470 -25.78 0.56 3.41
C MET A 470 -25.96 -0.58 4.42
N VAL A 471 -27.08 -1.27 4.33
CA VAL A 471 -27.34 -2.49 5.09
C VAL A 471 -27.59 -3.61 4.09
N ILE A 472 -26.88 -4.71 4.26
CA ILE A 472 -26.98 -5.89 3.43
C ILE A 472 -27.52 -7.04 4.28
N ARG A 473 -28.45 -7.80 3.73
CA ARG A 473 -28.94 -9.04 4.29
C ARG A 473 -28.70 -10.16 3.29
N ALA A 474 -27.96 -11.18 3.70
CA ALA A 474 -27.84 -12.43 2.93
C ALA A 474 -28.99 -13.40 3.29
N HIS A 475 -29.50 -14.18 2.34
CA HIS A 475 -30.53 -15.20 2.57
C HIS A 475 -30.51 -16.30 1.50
#